data_682eb22113854af86c09ffccd44f35a5
#
_entry.id   682eb22113854af86c09ffccd44f35a5
#
_cell.length_a   1.000
_cell.length_b   1.000
_cell.length_c   1.000
_cell.angle_alpha   90.00
_cell.angle_beta   90.00
_cell.angle_gamma   90.00
#
_symmetry.space_group_name_H-M   'P 1'
#
loop_
_entity.id
_entity.type
_entity.pdbx_description
1 polymer ?
#
loop_
_entity_poly.entity_id
_entity_poly.type
_entity_poly.pdbx_seq_one_letter_code
_entity_poly.pdbx_strand_id
1 'polypeptide(L)'
;MTETPCTENPIIIAPEAKSILQERIVERKTIVYETLVDLAVIKIAAENQKEQLFTKYGFLRPAPEEVALVSVEKTYEPFIMITGKYSIDYYRKRTFRFKVENEVSEVIFGFGKFSSKQIIDSSGKTYKGIELSAEERLQNEAKATLTLNASGEETSLKQLPSAPSEKNPEEIIAKLCEKQVPPEFDLKVLRNRIQKRPTDIDWVESEIFEVTERLVVYTPRFRTVLRHANTGRERAAEFDGVTGKLVRVGKTQTRETSQ
;
A
#
# COMPACT_ATOMS: atom_id res chain seq x y z
N MET A 1 -63.87 18.16 24.34
CA MET A 1 -62.88 17.15 24.12
C MET A 1 -61.69 17.82 23.43
N THR A 2 -60.71 18.18 24.20
CA THR A 2 -59.50 18.88 23.72
C THR A 2 -58.46 17.84 23.32
N GLU A 3 -58.16 17.79 22.02
CA GLU A 3 -57.07 16.96 21.51
C GLU A 3 -55.74 17.53 21.99
N THR A 4 -55.01 16.69 22.74
CA THR A 4 -53.64 17.00 23.15
C THR A 4 -52.73 16.74 21.94
N PRO A 5 -51.92 17.71 21.51
CA PRO A 5 -51.02 17.49 20.37
C PRO A 5 -49.95 16.43 20.75
N CYS A 6 -49.73 15.48 19.86
CA CYS A 6 -48.58 14.58 19.89
C CYS A 6 -47.30 15.41 20.01
N THR A 7 -46.64 15.32 21.15
CA THR A 7 -45.29 15.84 21.30
C THR A 7 -44.35 15.02 20.46
N GLU A 8 -43.94 15.57 19.34
CA GLU A 8 -42.75 15.09 18.60
C GLU A 8 -41.57 15.09 19.57
N ASN A 9 -40.98 13.92 19.76
CA ASN A 9 -39.78 13.80 20.58
C ASN A 9 -38.68 14.72 20.01
N PRO A 10 -37.94 15.45 20.87
CA PRO A 10 -36.86 16.28 20.40
C PRO A 10 -35.80 15.39 19.72
N ILE A 11 -35.73 15.52 18.42
CA ILE A 11 -34.56 15.04 17.66
C ILE A 11 -33.41 15.85 18.19
N ILE A 12 -32.50 15.23 18.95
CA ILE A 12 -31.22 15.83 19.31
C ILE A 12 -30.45 15.90 17.99
N ILE A 13 -30.55 17.04 17.31
CA ILE A 13 -29.71 17.34 16.16
C ILE A 13 -28.33 17.60 16.75
N ALA A 14 -27.46 16.61 16.67
CA ALA A 14 -26.05 16.81 16.95
C ALA A 14 -25.53 17.92 16.00
N PRO A 15 -24.69 18.86 16.48
CA PRO A 15 -24.19 19.92 15.65
C PRO A 15 -23.48 19.36 14.44
N GLU A 16 -23.69 19.95 13.25
CA GLU A 16 -22.96 19.62 12.03
C GLU A 16 -21.48 20.03 12.20
N ALA A 17 -20.77 19.32 13.03
CA ALA A 17 -19.32 19.43 13.10
C ALA A 17 -18.74 18.73 11.87
N LYS A 18 -18.31 19.51 10.87
CA LYS A 18 -17.43 18.99 9.82
C LYS A 18 -16.15 18.51 10.52
N SER A 19 -16.08 17.24 10.84
CA SER A 19 -14.86 16.64 11.34
C SER A 19 -13.79 16.81 10.27
N ILE A 20 -12.73 17.53 10.62
CA ILE A 20 -11.55 17.67 9.77
C ILE A 20 -10.71 16.41 10.00
N LEU A 21 -10.31 15.77 8.90
CA LEU A 21 -9.35 14.67 8.95
C LEU A 21 -8.09 15.11 9.71
N GLN A 22 -7.80 14.44 10.81
CA GLN A 22 -6.55 14.65 11.56
C GLN A 22 -5.46 13.74 10.98
N GLU A 23 -4.34 14.34 10.62
CA GLU A 23 -3.18 13.61 10.12
C GLU A 23 -2.04 13.63 11.14
N ARG A 24 -1.51 12.44 11.43
CA ARG A 24 -0.35 12.24 12.29
C ARG A 24 0.68 11.45 11.50
N ILE A 25 1.66 12.15 10.93
CA ILE A 25 2.62 11.55 10.01
C ILE A 25 4.02 11.74 10.59
N VAL A 26 4.72 10.63 10.84
CA VAL A 26 6.13 10.65 11.22
C VAL A 26 7.02 11.04 10.05
N GLU A 27 8.16 11.65 10.33
CA GLU A 27 9.17 11.98 9.34
C GLU A 27 9.71 10.71 8.65
N ARG A 28 10.00 10.84 7.36
CA ARG A 28 10.61 9.79 6.57
C ARG A 28 12.08 9.63 6.90
N LYS A 29 12.47 8.48 7.42
CA LYS A 29 13.87 8.11 7.60
C LYS A 29 14.42 7.53 6.30
N THR A 30 15.65 7.88 5.98
CA THR A 30 16.36 7.34 4.82
C THR A 30 17.63 6.66 5.29
N ILE A 31 17.84 5.42 4.87
CA ILE A 31 19.03 4.62 5.16
C ILE A 31 19.64 4.17 3.85
N VAL A 32 20.95 4.20 3.75
CA VAL A 32 21.71 3.63 2.64
C VAL A 32 22.57 2.51 3.21
N TYR A 33 22.46 1.31 2.69
CA TYR A 33 23.27 0.18 3.12
C TYR A 33 24.66 0.21 2.50
N GLU A 34 25.66 -0.16 3.31
CA GLU A 34 27.03 -0.37 2.84
C GLU A 34 27.11 -1.53 1.84
N THR A 35 28.02 -1.42 0.91
CA THR A 35 28.35 -2.49 -0.02
C THR A 35 29.30 -3.47 0.67
N LEU A 36 28.89 -4.70 0.84
CA LEU A 36 29.68 -5.74 1.52
C LEU A 36 30.43 -6.64 0.56
N VAL A 37 29.98 -6.72 -0.70
CA VAL A 37 30.57 -7.59 -1.72
C VAL A 37 31.58 -6.82 -2.56
N ASP A 38 32.80 -7.36 -2.66
CA ASP A 38 33.83 -6.80 -3.50
C ASP A 38 33.48 -6.89 -4.99
N LEU A 39 33.92 -5.88 -5.76
CA LEU A 39 33.71 -5.82 -7.21
C LEU A 39 34.32 -7.04 -7.95
N ALA A 40 35.42 -7.59 -7.45
CA ALA A 40 36.02 -8.80 -8.01
C ALA A 40 35.11 -10.02 -7.89
N VAL A 41 34.41 -10.16 -6.76
CA VAL A 41 33.42 -11.24 -6.54
C VAL A 41 32.27 -11.10 -7.52
N ILE A 42 31.76 -9.88 -7.73
CA ILE A 42 30.68 -9.62 -8.69
C ILE A 42 31.13 -9.96 -10.14
N LYS A 43 32.36 -9.61 -10.51
CA LYS A 43 32.89 -9.98 -11.84
C LYS A 43 32.94 -11.48 -12.03
N ILE A 44 33.41 -12.22 -11.04
CA ILE A 44 33.43 -13.70 -11.08
C ILE A 44 32.01 -14.26 -11.15
N ALA A 45 31.08 -13.70 -10.36
CA ALA A 45 29.69 -14.12 -10.40
C ALA A 45 29.04 -13.88 -11.78
N ALA A 46 29.35 -12.74 -12.41
CA ALA A 46 28.88 -12.43 -13.77
C ALA A 46 29.49 -13.39 -14.83
N GLU A 47 30.79 -13.70 -14.70
CA GLU A 47 31.46 -14.67 -15.57
C GLU A 47 30.78 -16.05 -15.50
N ASN A 48 30.45 -16.51 -14.29
CA ASN A 48 29.74 -17.78 -14.08
C ASN A 48 28.33 -17.82 -14.67
N GLN A 49 27.72 -16.67 -14.95
CA GLN A 49 26.40 -16.58 -15.58
C GLN A 49 26.43 -16.57 -17.11
N LYS A 50 27.60 -16.48 -17.75
CA LYS A 50 27.75 -16.38 -19.22
C LYS A 50 27.01 -17.49 -19.95
N GLU A 51 27.24 -18.73 -19.56
CA GLU A 51 26.59 -19.88 -20.19
C GLU A 51 25.08 -19.81 -20.08
N GLN A 52 24.58 -19.56 -18.88
CA GLN A 52 23.12 -19.54 -18.62
C GLN A 52 22.43 -18.40 -19.40
N LEU A 53 23.03 -17.23 -19.47
CA LEU A 53 22.45 -16.04 -20.10
C LEU A 53 22.41 -16.12 -21.63
N PHE A 54 23.35 -16.83 -22.24
CA PHE A 54 23.50 -16.93 -23.70
C PHE A 54 23.17 -18.32 -24.27
N THR A 55 22.77 -19.29 -23.45
CA THR A 55 22.27 -20.59 -23.91
C THR A 55 21.07 -20.39 -24.84
N LYS A 56 21.13 -20.98 -26.04
CA LYS A 56 20.05 -21.04 -27.02
C LYS A 56 19.37 -22.42 -27.00
N TYR A 57 18.06 -22.45 -27.14
CA TYR A 57 17.25 -23.68 -27.18
C TYR A 57 17.50 -24.66 -26.02
N GLY A 58 18.03 -24.17 -24.87
CA GLY A 58 18.26 -24.97 -23.67
C GLY A 58 19.51 -25.89 -23.70
N PHE A 59 20.20 -26.00 -24.85
CA PHE A 59 21.36 -26.90 -24.99
C PHE A 59 22.57 -26.31 -25.73
N LEU A 60 22.39 -25.30 -26.58
CA LEU A 60 23.50 -24.64 -27.27
C LEU A 60 24.14 -23.58 -26.38
N ARG A 61 25.26 -23.94 -25.75
CA ARG A 61 26.04 -23.04 -24.88
C ARG A 61 27.10 -22.32 -25.72
N PRO A 62 27.35 -21.02 -25.46
CA PRO A 62 28.47 -20.32 -26.06
C PRO A 62 29.80 -20.84 -25.49
N ALA A 63 30.86 -20.77 -26.26
CA ALA A 63 32.20 -20.96 -25.73
C ALA A 63 32.52 -19.81 -24.73
N PRO A 64 33.26 -20.07 -23.65
CA PRO A 64 33.58 -19.04 -22.65
C PRO A 64 34.21 -17.76 -23.23
N GLU A 65 35.02 -17.90 -24.30
CA GLU A 65 35.70 -16.79 -25.00
C GLU A 65 34.76 -15.97 -25.89
N GLU A 66 33.59 -16.52 -26.24
CA GLU A 66 32.61 -15.81 -27.08
C GLU A 66 31.80 -14.78 -26.32
N VAL A 67 31.83 -14.77 -24.98
CA VAL A 67 31.10 -13.85 -24.17
C VAL A 67 32.02 -13.06 -23.26
N ALA A 68 32.05 -11.73 -23.42
CA ALA A 68 32.87 -10.82 -22.63
C ALA A 68 32.01 -10.00 -21.67
N LEU A 69 32.54 -9.74 -20.46
CA LEU A 69 31.99 -8.76 -19.54
C LEU A 69 32.39 -7.35 -20.04
N VAL A 70 31.42 -6.52 -20.41
CA VAL A 70 31.63 -5.19 -20.99
C VAL A 70 31.66 -4.12 -19.90
N SER A 71 30.74 -4.14 -18.98
CA SER A 71 30.68 -3.15 -17.89
C SER A 71 30.15 -3.74 -16.59
N VAL A 72 30.53 -3.11 -15.50
CA VAL A 72 29.97 -3.30 -14.17
C VAL A 72 29.70 -1.93 -13.58
N GLU A 73 28.45 -1.63 -13.29
CA GLU A 73 28.01 -0.36 -12.74
C GLU A 73 27.40 -0.59 -11.36
N LYS A 74 27.76 0.25 -10.40
CA LYS A 74 27.17 0.24 -9.07
C LYS A 74 26.04 1.25 -9.04
N THR A 75 24.86 0.80 -8.64
CA THR A 75 23.66 1.62 -8.45
C THR A 75 23.03 1.31 -7.08
N TYR A 76 22.00 2.06 -6.71
CA TYR A 76 21.23 1.79 -5.50
C TYR A 76 19.75 1.70 -5.83
N GLU A 77 19.10 0.68 -5.29
CA GLU A 77 17.67 0.44 -5.46
C GLU A 77 16.91 0.73 -4.15
N PRO A 78 15.87 1.59 -4.17
CA PRO A 78 15.10 1.89 -2.97
C PRO A 78 14.08 0.79 -2.65
N PHE A 79 13.97 0.47 -1.36
CA PHE A 79 12.88 -0.23 -0.74
C PHE A 79 12.18 0.70 0.23
N ILE A 80 10.86 0.70 0.22
CA ILE A 80 10.05 1.59 1.02
C ILE A 80 9.28 0.74 2.03
N MET A 81 9.37 1.11 3.30
CA MET A 81 8.60 0.51 4.38
C MET A 81 7.73 1.58 5.01
N ILE A 82 6.43 1.33 5.05
CA ILE A 82 5.48 2.25 5.68
C ILE A 82 4.43 1.47 6.46
N THR A 83 4.20 1.92 7.70
CA THR A 83 3.17 1.37 8.59
C THR A 83 2.24 2.48 9.01
N GLY A 84 0.95 2.24 8.91
CA GLY A 84 -0.05 3.21 9.34
C GLY A 84 -1.41 2.62 9.61
N LYS A 85 -2.28 3.50 10.10
CA LYS A 85 -3.61 3.22 10.55
C LYS A 85 -4.56 4.33 10.06
N TYR A 86 -5.74 3.94 9.67
CA TYR A 86 -6.86 4.84 9.44
C TYR A 86 -8.00 4.46 10.38
N SER A 87 -8.59 5.43 11.06
CA SER A 87 -9.75 5.22 11.92
C SER A 87 -10.79 6.31 11.68
N ILE A 88 -12.04 5.90 11.66
CA ILE A 88 -13.18 6.81 11.55
C ILE A 88 -14.26 6.39 12.54
N ASP A 89 -14.75 7.36 13.30
CA ASP A 89 -15.89 7.26 14.20
C ASP A 89 -16.99 8.16 13.66
N TYR A 90 -18.13 7.57 13.33
CA TYR A 90 -19.19 8.26 12.61
C TYR A 90 -20.59 7.76 13.01
N TYR A 91 -21.58 8.55 12.66
CA TYR A 91 -22.98 8.24 12.87
C TYR A 91 -23.70 8.12 11.53
N ARG A 92 -24.70 7.22 11.52
CA ARG A 92 -25.65 7.12 10.41
C ARG A 92 -27.07 6.95 10.95
N LYS A 93 -28.03 7.54 10.26
CA LYS A 93 -29.43 7.34 10.53
C LYS A 93 -29.89 6.00 9.98
N ARG A 94 -30.63 5.25 10.80
CA ARG A 94 -31.20 3.98 10.40
C ARG A 94 -32.62 3.83 10.93
N THR A 95 -33.48 3.26 10.10
CA THR A 95 -34.84 2.88 10.51
C THR A 95 -34.88 1.41 10.86
N PHE A 96 -35.17 1.13 12.11
CA PHE A 96 -35.39 -0.22 12.61
C PHE A 96 -36.87 -0.56 12.48
N ARG A 97 -37.19 -1.80 12.09
CA ARG A 97 -38.52 -2.31 11.91
C ARG A 97 -38.73 -3.51 12.81
N PHE A 98 -39.74 -3.43 13.68
CA PHE A 98 -40.06 -4.49 14.61
C PHE A 98 -41.46 -5.01 14.29
N LYS A 99 -41.55 -6.31 14.05
CA LYS A 99 -42.87 -6.98 13.87
C LYS A 99 -43.61 -7.04 15.20
N VAL A 100 -44.89 -6.75 15.15
CA VAL A 100 -45.81 -6.89 16.31
C VAL A 100 -46.99 -7.77 15.92
N GLU A 101 -47.76 -8.24 16.94
CA GLU A 101 -48.98 -8.98 16.75
C GLU A 101 -50.08 -8.08 16.17
N ASN A 102 -51.08 -8.67 15.52
CA ASN A 102 -52.12 -7.92 14.81
C ASN A 102 -52.98 -7.04 15.74
N GLU A 103 -53.11 -7.44 16.98
CA GLU A 103 -53.91 -6.76 18.00
C GLU A 103 -53.21 -5.55 18.63
N VAL A 104 -51.87 -5.43 18.45
CA VAL A 104 -51.08 -4.34 19.02
C VAL A 104 -51.37 -3.05 18.28
N SER A 105 -51.95 -2.05 18.93
CA SER A 105 -52.18 -0.72 18.37
C SER A 105 -50.95 0.21 18.52
N GLU A 106 -50.29 0.11 19.67
CA GLU A 106 -49.10 0.92 19.98
C GLU A 106 -48.09 0.13 20.81
N VAL A 107 -46.79 0.51 20.71
CA VAL A 107 -45.71 0.02 21.56
C VAL A 107 -45.11 1.20 22.31
N ILE A 108 -44.92 1.03 23.62
CA ILE A 108 -44.34 2.06 24.48
C ILE A 108 -42.92 1.63 24.84
N PHE A 109 -41.94 2.44 24.43
CA PHE A 109 -40.58 2.35 24.95
C PHE A 109 -40.39 3.39 26.05
N GLY A 110 -39.36 3.29 26.88
CA GLY A 110 -39.07 4.23 27.95
C GLY A 110 -38.91 5.70 27.51
N PHE A 111 -38.70 5.93 26.22
CA PHE A 111 -38.51 7.26 25.61
C PHE A 111 -39.67 7.71 24.69
N GLY A 112 -40.71 6.91 24.47
CA GLY A 112 -41.81 7.33 23.61
C GLY A 112 -42.83 6.24 23.28
N LYS A 113 -43.92 6.66 22.60
CA LYS A 113 -44.98 5.81 22.07
C LYS A 113 -44.87 5.74 20.54
N PHE A 114 -45.05 4.56 19.98
CA PHE A 114 -44.94 4.28 18.56
C PHE A 114 -46.18 3.50 18.10
N SER A 115 -46.93 4.10 17.19
CA SER A 115 -48.10 3.44 16.61
C SER A 115 -47.71 2.34 15.65
N SER A 116 -48.40 1.23 15.69
CA SER A 116 -48.21 0.15 14.74
C SER A 116 -48.80 0.52 13.37
N LYS A 117 -48.17 0.06 12.31
CA LYS A 117 -48.60 0.26 10.91
C LYS A 117 -48.31 -0.97 10.08
N GLN A 118 -48.91 -1.03 8.88
CA GLN A 118 -48.56 -2.05 7.90
C GLN A 118 -47.19 -1.72 7.27
N ILE A 119 -46.28 -2.66 7.29
CA ILE A 119 -44.93 -2.57 6.75
C ILE A 119 -44.79 -3.64 5.69
N ILE A 120 -44.18 -3.27 4.56
CA ILE A 120 -43.82 -4.20 3.49
C ILE A 120 -42.34 -4.55 3.64
N ASP A 121 -42.00 -5.83 3.72
CA ASP A 121 -40.62 -6.28 3.75
C ASP A 121 -39.97 -6.31 2.36
N SER A 122 -38.66 -6.64 2.30
CA SER A 122 -37.91 -6.75 1.07
C SER A 122 -38.40 -7.86 0.13
N SER A 123 -39.19 -8.80 0.63
CA SER A 123 -39.81 -9.88 -0.16
C SER A 123 -41.21 -9.52 -0.68
N GLY A 124 -41.73 -8.32 -0.37
CA GLY A 124 -43.04 -7.85 -0.75
C GLY A 124 -44.15 -8.33 0.20
N LYS A 125 -43.86 -9.03 1.31
CA LYS A 125 -44.83 -9.45 2.30
C LYS A 125 -45.17 -8.31 3.24
N THR A 126 -46.48 -8.16 3.50
CA THR A 126 -47.00 -7.17 4.43
C THR A 126 -47.13 -7.76 5.82
N TYR A 127 -46.68 -7.04 6.84
CA TYR A 127 -46.84 -7.39 8.24
C TYR A 127 -47.12 -6.15 9.08
N LYS A 128 -47.73 -6.33 10.25
CA LYS A 128 -47.94 -5.24 11.19
C LYS A 128 -46.67 -5.04 12.03
N GLY A 129 -46.22 -3.80 12.13
CA GLY A 129 -44.98 -3.48 12.83
C GLY A 129 -44.89 -2.02 13.22
N ILE A 130 -43.85 -1.68 13.94
CA ILE A 130 -43.45 -0.31 14.26
C ILE A 130 -42.13 0.03 13.57
N GLU A 131 -41.95 1.27 13.25
CA GLU A 131 -40.66 1.82 12.74
C GLU A 131 -40.09 2.77 13.77
N LEU A 132 -38.81 2.58 14.06
CA LEU A 132 -38.04 3.42 14.96
C LEU A 132 -36.84 3.97 14.18
N SER A 133 -36.80 5.29 14.03
CA SER A 133 -35.61 5.95 13.50
C SER A 133 -34.61 6.20 14.61
N ALA A 134 -33.40 5.78 14.45
CA ALA A 134 -32.30 5.97 15.40
C ALA A 134 -30.99 6.28 14.68
N GLU A 135 -30.06 6.85 15.43
CA GLU A 135 -28.70 7.07 14.98
C GLU A 135 -27.80 5.95 15.51
N GLU A 136 -27.09 5.28 14.60
CA GLU A 136 -26.08 4.27 14.94
C GLU A 136 -24.70 4.93 14.96
N ARG A 137 -23.94 4.74 16.03
CA ARG A 137 -22.54 5.07 16.09
C ARG A 137 -21.70 3.89 15.64
N LEU A 138 -20.82 4.11 14.67
CA LEU A 138 -19.96 3.09 14.11
C LEU A 138 -18.50 3.54 14.17
N GLN A 139 -17.62 2.56 14.40
CA GLN A 139 -16.18 2.75 14.41
C GLN A 139 -15.54 1.78 13.41
N ASN A 140 -14.82 2.34 12.44
CA ASN A 140 -14.05 1.57 11.48
C ASN A 140 -12.56 1.86 11.64
N GLU A 141 -11.77 0.78 11.60
CA GLU A 141 -10.33 0.84 11.68
C GLU A 141 -9.71 -0.05 10.60
N ALA A 142 -8.71 0.49 9.91
CA ALA A 142 -7.88 -0.25 8.96
C ALA A 142 -6.40 0.02 9.25
N LYS A 143 -5.59 -1.04 9.24
CA LYS A 143 -4.13 -0.97 9.43
C LYS A 143 -3.44 -1.66 8.27
N ALA A 144 -2.28 -1.14 7.87
CA ALA A 144 -1.40 -1.84 6.95
C ALA A 144 0.06 -1.53 7.24
N THR A 145 0.89 -2.55 7.01
CA THR A 145 2.34 -2.44 6.87
C THR A 145 2.68 -2.85 5.45
N LEU A 146 3.25 -1.93 4.68
CA LEU A 146 3.61 -2.16 3.29
C LEU A 146 5.12 -2.13 3.14
N THR A 147 5.64 -3.08 2.36
CA THR A 147 7.00 -3.04 1.83
C THR A 147 6.90 -2.96 0.32
N LEU A 148 7.47 -1.90 -0.27
CA LEU A 148 7.35 -1.61 -1.69
C LEU A 148 8.75 -1.57 -2.33
N ASN A 149 8.83 -2.01 -3.58
CA ASN A 149 10.00 -1.82 -4.42
C ASN A 149 10.02 -0.40 -5.05
N ALA A 150 11.03 -0.11 -5.85
CA ALA A 150 11.17 1.16 -6.57
C ALA A 150 10.01 1.49 -7.53
N SER A 151 9.25 0.48 -7.96
CA SER A 151 8.09 0.64 -8.85
C SER A 151 6.78 0.82 -8.06
N GLY A 152 6.82 0.71 -6.72
CA GLY A 152 5.64 0.81 -5.86
C GLY A 152 4.85 -0.49 -5.73
N GLU A 153 5.40 -1.59 -6.18
CA GLU A 153 4.79 -2.91 -6.05
C GLU A 153 5.12 -3.51 -4.68
N GLU A 154 4.15 -4.19 -4.08
CA GLU A 154 4.36 -4.88 -2.80
C GLU A 154 5.41 -5.98 -2.97
N THR A 155 6.37 -6.01 -2.07
CA THR A 155 7.46 -6.99 -2.05
C THR A 155 7.64 -7.57 -0.64
N SER A 156 8.40 -8.67 -0.54
CA SER A 156 8.66 -9.29 0.75
C SER A 156 9.87 -8.68 1.44
N LEU A 157 9.76 -8.42 2.74
CA LEU A 157 10.89 -8.06 3.60
C LEU A 157 12.08 -9.04 3.51
N LYS A 158 11.83 -10.30 3.15
CA LYS A 158 12.88 -11.31 2.95
C LYS A 158 13.82 -10.96 1.78
N GLN A 159 13.40 -10.07 0.89
CA GLN A 159 14.22 -9.60 -0.23
C GLN A 159 15.14 -8.44 0.15
N LEU A 160 14.93 -7.84 1.32
CA LEU A 160 15.78 -6.79 1.85
C LEU A 160 16.91 -7.43 2.67
N PRO A 161 18.16 -7.40 2.19
CA PRO A 161 19.30 -7.89 2.96
C PRO A 161 19.54 -6.98 4.18
N SER A 162 20.20 -7.50 5.20
CA SER A 162 20.63 -6.69 6.34
C SER A 162 22.11 -6.33 6.18
N ALA A 163 22.41 -5.04 6.23
CA ALA A 163 23.77 -4.52 6.16
C ALA A 163 23.92 -3.29 7.08
N PRO A 164 25.15 -2.92 7.48
CA PRO A 164 25.42 -1.64 8.11
C PRO A 164 24.97 -0.47 7.23
N SER A 165 24.67 0.66 7.85
CA SER A 165 24.29 1.88 7.14
C SER A 165 25.53 2.74 6.86
N GLU A 166 25.55 3.31 5.65
CA GLU A 166 26.54 4.30 5.24
C GLU A 166 26.50 5.55 6.11
N LYS A 167 27.67 6.16 6.35
CA LYS A 167 27.77 7.35 7.20
C LYS A 167 27.28 8.62 6.53
N ASN A 168 27.43 8.72 5.19
CA ASN A 168 27.05 9.89 4.41
C ASN A 168 25.99 9.50 3.34
N PRO A 169 24.75 9.19 3.75
CA PRO A 169 23.71 8.69 2.83
C PRO A 169 23.35 9.68 1.74
N GLU A 170 23.33 10.98 2.04
CA GLU A 170 22.89 12.03 1.10
C GLU A 170 23.81 12.13 -0.12
N GLU A 171 25.13 12.03 0.05
CA GLU A 171 26.07 12.06 -1.07
C GLU A 171 25.89 10.88 -2.02
N ILE A 172 25.61 9.70 -1.45
CA ILE A 172 25.40 8.49 -2.23
C ILE A 172 24.10 8.57 -3.01
N ILE A 173 23.03 9.04 -2.37
CA ILE A 173 21.73 9.23 -3.02
C ILE A 173 21.86 10.21 -4.18
N ALA A 174 22.52 11.31 -3.98
CA ALA A 174 22.70 12.33 -5.03
C ALA A 174 23.51 11.84 -6.23
N LYS A 175 24.54 11.00 -5.99
CA LYS A 175 25.47 10.56 -7.04
C LYS A 175 25.11 9.26 -7.74
N LEU A 176 24.52 8.30 -7.02
CA LEU A 176 24.40 6.91 -7.47
C LEU A 176 22.95 6.39 -7.54
N CYS A 177 21.97 7.13 -7.02
CA CYS A 177 20.59 6.69 -7.08
C CYS A 177 19.91 7.18 -8.35
N GLU A 178 19.73 6.30 -9.33
CA GLU A 178 18.98 6.59 -10.56
C GLU A 178 17.50 6.90 -10.27
N LYS A 179 16.94 6.29 -9.24
CA LYS A 179 15.54 6.44 -8.87
C LYS A 179 15.44 6.97 -7.44
N GLN A 180 15.08 8.23 -7.33
CA GLN A 180 14.71 8.80 -6.03
C GLN A 180 13.23 8.60 -5.76
N VAL A 181 12.90 8.24 -4.52
CA VAL A 181 11.52 8.10 -4.08
C VAL A 181 10.92 9.48 -3.82
N PRO A 182 9.86 9.89 -4.56
CA PRO A 182 9.19 11.15 -4.28
C PRO A 182 8.74 11.26 -2.81
N PRO A 183 8.75 12.46 -2.20
CA PRO A 183 8.45 12.64 -0.77
C PRO A 183 7.11 12.06 -0.32
N GLU A 184 6.08 12.15 -1.16
CA GLU A 184 4.71 11.74 -0.82
C GLU A 184 4.27 10.39 -1.40
N PHE A 185 5.17 9.70 -2.09
CA PHE A 185 4.83 8.48 -2.82
C PHE A 185 4.29 7.37 -1.92
N ASP A 186 4.99 7.08 -0.84
CA ASP A 186 4.65 6.06 0.15
C ASP A 186 3.33 6.38 0.88
N LEU A 187 3.10 7.63 1.23
CA LEU A 187 1.85 8.08 1.84
C LEU A 187 0.66 7.87 0.91
N LYS A 188 0.83 8.20 -0.38
CA LYS A 188 -0.22 7.99 -1.38
C LYS A 188 -0.61 6.52 -1.51
N VAL A 189 0.38 5.62 -1.54
CA VAL A 189 0.13 4.17 -1.62
C VAL A 189 -0.59 3.68 -0.38
N LEU A 190 -0.13 4.08 0.82
CA LEU A 190 -0.77 3.69 2.07
C LEU A 190 -2.21 4.21 2.16
N ARG A 191 -2.46 5.49 1.83
CA ARG A 191 -3.81 6.07 1.82
C ARG A 191 -4.76 5.26 0.93
N ASN A 192 -4.35 4.98 -0.29
CA ASN A 192 -5.15 4.19 -1.23
C ASN A 192 -5.49 2.80 -0.69
N ARG A 193 -4.63 2.25 0.16
CA ARG A 193 -4.83 0.93 0.75
C ARG A 193 -5.81 0.92 1.91
N ILE A 194 -5.68 1.87 2.86
CA ILE A 194 -6.41 1.83 4.14
C ILE A 194 -7.46 2.93 4.30
N GLN A 195 -7.34 4.08 3.66
CA GLN A 195 -8.28 5.19 3.82
C GLN A 195 -9.53 4.98 2.97
N LYS A 196 -10.40 4.09 3.43
CA LYS A 196 -11.68 3.78 2.79
C LYS A 196 -12.82 4.31 3.65
N ARG A 197 -13.29 5.49 3.30
CA ARG A 197 -14.40 6.14 3.98
C ARG A 197 -15.71 5.46 3.60
N PRO A 198 -16.57 5.07 4.57
CA PRO A 198 -17.92 4.57 4.29
C PRO A 198 -18.75 5.60 3.53
N THR A 199 -19.73 5.12 2.77
CA THR A 199 -20.60 5.98 1.93
C THR A 199 -21.90 6.39 2.62
N ASP A 200 -22.26 5.71 3.71
CA ASP A 200 -23.50 5.85 4.46
C ASP A 200 -23.31 6.68 5.76
N ILE A 201 -22.54 7.75 5.68
CA ILE A 201 -22.23 8.64 6.80
C ILE A 201 -23.18 9.81 6.81
N ASP A 202 -23.87 10.06 7.93
CA ASP A 202 -24.59 11.32 8.15
C ASP A 202 -23.68 12.38 8.75
N TRP A 203 -22.89 12.02 9.79
CA TRP A 203 -21.89 12.92 10.34
C TRP A 203 -20.73 12.15 10.99
N VAL A 204 -19.56 12.81 11.08
CA VAL A 204 -18.31 12.22 11.57
C VAL A 204 -17.94 12.83 12.90
N GLU A 205 -17.73 11.98 13.91
CA GLU A 205 -17.22 12.37 15.23
C GLU A 205 -15.71 12.63 15.18
N SER A 206 -14.96 11.67 14.63
CA SER A 206 -13.53 11.78 14.46
C SER A 206 -13.04 10.99 13.26
N GLU A 207 -12.02 11.51 12.57
CA GLU A 207 -11.37 10.84 11.44
C GLU A 207 -9.86 11.07 11.54
N ILE A 208 -9.07 9.98 11.63
CA ILE A 208 -7.64 10.05 11.89
C ILE A 208 -6.91 9.14 10.90
N PHE A 209 -5.91 9.73 10.22
CA PHE A 209 -4.91 9.01 9.44
C PHE A 209 -3.56 9.13 10.16
N GLU A 210 -3.02 8.02 10.61
CA GLU A 210 -1.79 7.95 11.38
C GLU A 210 -0.75 7.09 10.68
N VAL A 211 0.47 7.62 10.54
CA VAL A 211 1.64 6.88 10.05
C VAL A 211 2.63 6.78 11.18
N THR A 212 2.92 5.54 11.60
CA THR A 212 3.78 5.25 12.75
C THR A 212 5.22 4.91 12.36
N GLU A 213 5.41 4.43 11.12
CA GLU A 213 6.73 4.10 10.58
C GLU A 213 6.81 4.50 9.13
N ARG A 214 7.94 5.12 8.74
CA ARG A 214 8.18 5.60 7.38
C ARG A 214 9.67 5.56 7.08
N LEU A 215 10.09 4.56 6.29
CA LEU A 215 11.49 4.26 6.04
C LEU A 215 11.74 4.01 4.55
N VAL A 216 12.80 4.60 4.02
CA VAL A 216 13.35 4.26 2.70
C VAL A 216 14.75 3.71 2.87
N VAL A 217 14.97 2.48 2.41
CA VAL A 217 16.27 1.80 2.46
C VAL A 217 16.80 1.67 1.04
N TYR A 218 17.93 2.30 0.77
CA TYR A 218 18.65 2.14 -0.49
C TYR A 218 19.66 0.99 -0.36
N THR A 219 19.49 -0.05 -1.18
CA THR A 219 20.37 -1.21 -1.22
C THR A 219 21.31 -1.14 -2.42
N PRO A 220 22.62 -1.45 -2.24
CA PRO A 220 23.57 -1.46 -3.35
C PRO A 220 23.24 -2.59 -4.33
N ARG A 221 23.31 -2.28 -5.62
CA ARG A 221 23.14 -3.19 -6.75
C ARG A 221 24.32 -3.07 -7.70
N PHE A 222 24.74 -4.19 -8.26
CA PHE A 222 25.70 -4.21 -9.35
C PHE A 222 25.02 -4.68 -10.63
N ARG A 223 24.93 -3.79 -11.60
CA ARG A 223 24.46 -4.10 -12.94
C ARG A 223 25.65 -4.47 -13.81
N THR A 224 25.69 -5.68 -14.32
CA THR A 224 26.70 -6.20 -15.22
C THR A 224 26.15 -6.31 -16.62
N VAL A 225 26.93 -5.94 -17.64
CA VAL A 225 26.58 -6.13 -19.06
C VAL A 225 27.57 -7.10 -19.68
N LEU A 226 27.04 -8.15 -20.25
CA LEU A 226 27.77 -9.20 -20.96
C LEU A 226 27.42 -9.12 -22.45
N ARG A 227 28.42 -9.26 -23.34
CA ARG A 227 28.23 -9.19 -24.79
C ARG A 227 28.79 -10.44 -25.46
N HIS A 228 28.03 -11.01 -26.37
CA HIS A 228 28.45 -12.09 -27.23
C HIS A 228 29.24 -11.52 -28.45
N ALA A 229 30.50 -11.89 -28.59
CA ALA A 229 31.42 -11.32 -29.58
C ALA A 229 30.91 -11.46 -31.03
N ASN A 230 30.47 -12.67 -31.41
CA ASN A 230 30.08 -12.96 -32.79
C ASN A 230 28.72 -12.37 -33.19
N THR A 231 27.83 -12.12 -32.25
CA THR A 231 26.46 -11.66 -32.53
C THR A 231 26.20 -10.22 -32.10
N GLY A 232 27.11 -9.62 -31.32
CA GLY A 232 26.92 -8.31 -30.70
C GLY A 232 25.81 -8.25 -29.65
N ARG A 233 25.15 -9.38 -29.36
CA ARG A 233 24.01 -9.45 -28.44
C ARG A 233 24.46 -9.18 -27.03
N GLU A 234 23.74 -8.28 -26.33
CA GLU A 234 24.00 -7.96 -24.93
C GLU A 234 22.95 -8.56 -24.00
N ARG A 235 23.39 -8.88 -22.80
CA ARG A 235 22.56 -9.31 -21.67
C ARG A 235 23.01 -8.60 -20.41
N ALA A 236 22.06 -8.15 -19.62
CA ALA A 236 22.33 -7.56 -18.32
C ALA A 236 21.95 -8.55 -17.20
N ALA A 237 22.79 -8.59 -16.16
CA ALA A 237 22.48 -9.28 -14.92
C ALA A 237 22.71 -8.32 -13.76
N GLU A 238 21.84 -8.37 -12.77
CA GLU A 238 21.93 -7.55 -11.57
C GLU A 238 22.17 -8.41 -10.34
N PHE A 239 23.17 -8.02 -9.57
CA PHE A 239 23.60 -8.69 -8.35
C PHE A 239 23.36 -7.79 -7.14
N ASP A 240 23.01 -8.40 -6.04
CA ASP A 240 22.87 -7.75 -4.75
C ASP A 240 24.26 -7.41 -4.17
N GLY A 241 24.48 -6.13 -3.85
CA GLY A 241 25.77 -5.66 -3.35
C GLY A 241 26.08 -6.01 -1.90
N VAL A 242 25.10 -6.55 -1.17
CA VAL A 242 25.26 -7.04 0.20
C VAL A 242 25.56 -8.54 0.21
N THR A 243 24.85 -9.32 -0.58
CA THR A 243 24.91 -10.80 -0.56
C THR A 243 25.65 -11.41 -1.74
N GLY A 244 25.91 -10.67 -2.81
CA GLY A 244 26.49 -11.16 -4.04
C GLY A 244 25.57 -12.03 -4.91
N LYS A 245 24.32 -12.23 -4.50
CA LYS A 245 23.37 -13.09 -5.20
C LYS A 245 22.81 -12.40 -6.45
N LEU A 246 22.54 -13.21 -7.47
CA LEU A 246 21.84 -12.78 -8.67
C LEU A 246 20.40 -12.40 -8.28
N VAL A 247 19.99 -11.16 -8.63
CA VAL A 247 18.65 -10.62 -8.33
C VAL A 247 17.75 -10.76 -9.54
N ARG A 248 18.21 -10.33 -10.69
CA ARG A 248 17.45 -10.39 -11.95
C ARG A 248 18.33 -10.46 -13.18
N VAL A 249 17.73 -10.97 -14.25
CA VAL A 249 18.32 -10.99 -15.59
C VAL A 249 17.43 -10.15 -16.50
N GLY A 250 18.03 -9.22 -17.25
CA GLY A 250 17.34 -8.33 -18.16
C GLY A 250 17.85 -8.48 -19.59
N LYS A 251 16.99 -8.08 -20.55
CA LYS A 251 17.46 -7.78 -21.90
C LYS A 251 18.06 -6.38 -21.88
N THR A 252 19.26 -6.20 -22.39
CA THR A 252 19.80 -4.86 -22.61
C THR A 252 19.02 -4.23 -23.77
N GLN A 253 18.42 -3.07 -23.55
CA GLN A 253 17.91 -2.26 -24.66
C GLN A 253 19.12 -1.80 -25.45
N THR A 254 19.24 -2.22 -26.70
CA THR A 254 20.21 -1.66 -27.65
C THR A 254 19.91 -0.17 -27.72
N ARG A 255 20.80 0.68 -27.20
CA ARG A 255 20.76 2.11 -27.56
C ARG A 255 21.02 2.17 -29.03
N GLU A 256 19.99 2.39 -29.84
CA GLU A 256 20.18 2.85 -31.21
C GLU A 256 21.00 4.16 -31.15
N THR A 257 22.24 4.07 -31.50
CA THR A 257 23.07 5.23 -31.75
C THR A 257 22.52 5.85 -33.04
N SER A 258 21.66 6.86 -32.87
CA SER A 258 21.24 7.74 -33.94
C SER A 258 22.52 8.45 -34.43
N GLN A 259 22.96 8.08 -35.60
CA GLN A 259 23.97 8.82 -36.39
C GLN A 259 23.36 10.10 -36.94
#